data_ed5b7dfd212052b9f42c00c03d2eb847
#
_entry.id   ed5b7dfd212052b9f42c00c03d2eb847
#
_cell.length_a   1.000
_cell.length_b   1.000
_cell.length_c   1.000
_cell.angle_alpha   90.00
_cell.angle_beta   90.00
_cell.angle_gamma   90.00
#
_symmetry.space_group_name_H-M   'P 1'
#
loop_
_entity.id
_entity.type
_entity.pdbx_description
1 polymer ?
#
loop_
_entity_poly.entity_id
_entity_poly.type
_entity_poly.pdbx_seq_one_letter_code
_entity_poly.pdbx_strand_id
1 'polypeptide(L)'
;MNQDQAPIVILGGGINGMALARELLLNRVPVCLIDQSDIARGTTAYSSRLIHGGLRYLEHGELNLVRESLSERGRLLKLAPDLVRPLELVIPIRNMWKGLVGSAAGFFRLPWPKSSGGNRGYMAIKSGLTMYDFLAGDRSLPGHCRVSDVQREALGLGEHFFAALAYYDAQLAFPELFTVALAQDAKRIAQQQGIAFQLLTYHRTEMVERRLIAHDTHGLGRTEIEPLAIINATGPSGDETLRQLGITSQRLLGGTRGSHIISHKPQLLQHLGSSGIYAEALDGRPVFILPWNDACLIGTTDIPYEGDPNDAVASDEEIEYLIGSVNEILPTVDLRREDITQHYCGVRPLPYVEASSTASIPRGHWLHEHPGVEPTCFSIVGGKLTTCRSLAEQATEQILKRLGKVPQADSRERPLVGSTVSLAKASPIADSLARQMQQAYGIGAASLLPLTAMILEAGLLPADEHTSHHTSPEEFFNILVSGCILHLEAQTLADLVERRLMVLYSNPLRRSTLQLLAAQLAAAGKLPQEDIESEVDRYTQTIHARFGKTVSDD
;
A
#
# COMPACT_ATOMS: atom_id res chain seq x y z
N MET A 1 4.63 1.19 -38.00
CA MET A 1 4.45 0.14 -36.98
C MET A 1 3.07 -0.48 -37.18
N ASN A 2 2.96 -1.81 -37.15
CA ASN A 2 1.64 -2.45 -37.15
C ASN A 2 0.88 -1.99 -35.91
N GLN A 3 -0.37 -1.53 -36.03
CA GLN A 3 -1.20 -1.09 -34.91
C GLN A 3 -1.32 -2.14 -33.79
N ASP A 4 -1.13 -3.42 -34.10
CA ASP A 4 -1.11 -4.53 -33.12
C ASP A 4 0.13 -4.56 -32.21
N GLN A 5 1.16 -3.75 -32.48
CA GLN A 5 2.38 -3.64 -31.67
C GLN A 5 2.49 -2.36 -30.86
N ALA A 6 1.56 -1.40 -31.03
CA ALA A 6 1.54 -0.18 -30.25
C ALA A 6 1.16 -0.50 -28.78
N PRO A 7 1.90 0.02 -27.78
CA PRO A 7 1.63 -0.28 -26.40
C PRO A 7 0.41 0.47 -25.87
N ILE A 8 -0.25 -0.10 -24.87
CA ILE A 8 -1.07 0.71 -23.95
C ILE A 8 -0.11 1.38 -23.00
N VAL A 9 -0.24 2.72 -22.88
CA VAL A 9 0.55 3.50 -21.94
C VAL A 9 -0.23 3.66 -20.64
N ILE A 10 0.40 3.28 -19.53
CA ILE A 10 -0.13 3.49 -18.18
C ILE A 10 0.70 4.59 -17.51
N LEU A 11 0.05 5.65 -17.07
CA LEU A 11 0.66 6.72 -16.30
C LEU A 11 0.41 6.47 -14.81
N GLY A 12 1.47 6.28 -14.03
CA GLY A 12 1.43 6.01 -12.59
C GLY A 12 1.77 4.57 -12.22
N GLY A 13 2.91 4.40 -11.53
CA GLY A 13 3.47 3.14 -11.02
C GLY A 13 3.00 2.76 -9.61
N GLY A 14 1.85 3.29 -9.16
CA GLY A 14 1.21 2.83 -7.93
C GLY A 14 0.62 1.43 -8.08
N ILE A 15 0.08 0.88 -6.97
CA ILE A 15 -0.43 -0.49 -6.94
C ILE A 15 -1.48 -0.79 -8.02
N ASN A 16 -2.37 0.17 -8.33
CA ASN A 16 -3.41 -0.02 -9.34
C ASN A 16 -2.85 -0.01 -10.76
N GLY A 17 -1.92 0.92 -11.07
CA GLY A 17 -1.27 0.98 -12.39
C GLY A 17 -0.42 -0.27 -12.65
N MET A 18 0.32 -0.74 -11.64
CA MET A 18 1.16 -1.92 -11.77
C MET A 18 0.32 -3.21 -11.87
N ALA A 19 -0.77 -3.33 -11.11
CA ALA A 19 -1.69 -4.45 -11.23
C ALA A 19 -2.34 -4.49 -12.62
N LEU A 20 -2.72 -3.31 -13.17
CA LEU A 20 -3.28 -3.20 -14.52
C LEU A 20 -2.26 -3.57 -15.60
N ALA A 21 -1.00 -3.12 -15.46
CA ALA A 21 0.07 -3.52 -16.38
C ALA A 21 0.21 -5.04 -16.45
N ARG A 22 0.25 -5.70 -15.29
CA ARG A 22 0.31 -7.16 -15.16
C ARG A 22 -0.87 -7.85 -15.86
N GLU A 23 -2.09 -7.35 -15.66
CA GLU A 23 -3.31 -7.94 -16.23
C GLU A 23 -3.38 -7.78 -17.76
N LEU A 24 -2.99 -6.62 -18.29
CA LEU A 24 -2.89 -6.39 -19.73
C LEU A 24 -1.85 -7.30 -20.39
N LEU A 25 -0.69 -7.48 -19.74
CA LEU A 25 0.36 -8.37 -20.21
C LEU A 25 -0.10 -9.85 -20.23
N LEU A 26 -0.88 -10.30 -19.24
CA LEU A 26 -1.52 -11.63 -19.27
C LEU A 26 -2.40 -11.82 -20.50
N ASN A 27 -3.00 -10.74 -20.98
CA ASN A 27 -3.85 -10.70 -22.16
C ASN A 27 -3.08 -10.39 -23.46
N ARG A 28 -1.76 -10.54 -23.44
CA ARG A 28 -0.87 -10.34 -24.60
C ARG A 28 -0.90 -8.94 -25.21
N VAL A 29 -1.13 -7.94 -24.38
CA VAL A 29 -1.11 -6.53 -24.77
C VAL A 29 0.23 -5.91 -24.39
N PRO A 30 0.99 -5.33 -25.34
CA PRO A 30 2.19 -4.57 -25.01
C PRO A 30 1.88 -3.40 -24.10
N VAL A 31 2.72 -3.17 -23.08
CA VAL A 31 2.52 -2.11 -22.09
C VAL A 31 3.78 -1.27 -21.95
N CYS A 32 3.60 0.06 -21.87
CA CYS A 32 4.59 0.99 -21.38
C CYS A 32 4.02 1.67 -20.13
N LEU A 33 4.61 1.42 -18.96
CA LEU A 33 4.23 2.09 -17.72
C LEU A 33 5.23 3.19 -17.41
N ILE A 34 4.72 4.40 -17.15
CA ILE A 34 5.53 5.59 -16.89
C ILE A 34 5.16 6.18 -15.54
N ASP A 35 6.16 6.47 -14.72
CA ASP A 35 5.98 7.23 -13.47
C ASP A 35 7.01 8.36 -13.40
N GLN A 36 6.60 9.54 -12.90
CA GLN A 36 7.49 10.67 -12.70
C GLN A 36 8.49 10.47 -11.54
N SER A 37 8.29 9.42 -10.77
CA SER A 37 9.12 9.02 -9.64
C SER A 37 9.34 7.52 -9.66
N ASP A 38 9.73 6.94 -8.52
CA ASP A 38 9.77 5.49 -8.34
C ASP A 38 8.36 4.90 -8.20
N ILE A 39 8.25 3.59 -8.49
CA ILE A 39 7.02 2.81 -8.25
C ILE A 39 6.63 2.84 -6.77
N ALA A 40 5.33 2.78 -6.50
CA ALA A 40 4.75 2.76 -5.15
C ALA A 40 5.02 4.00 -4.28
N ARG A 41 5.55 5.10 -4.80
CA ARG A 41 5.89 6.28 -4.00
C ARG A 41 4.69 7.05 -3.44
N GLY A 42 3.52 6.97 -4.08
CA GLY A 42 2.32 7.75 -3.72
C GLY A 42 1.49 7.13 -2.59
N THR A 43 0.18 7.23 -2.71
CA THR A 43 -0.81 6.71 -1.73
C THR A 43 -0.61 5.23 -1.39
N THR A 44 0.01 4.45 -2.28
CA THR A 44 0.35 3.04 -2.05
C THR A 44 1.18 2.86 -0.79
N ALA A 45 2.26 3.64 -0.62
CA ALA A 45 3.14 3.58 0.54
C ALA A 45 2.48 4.14 1.82
N TYR A 46 1.59 5.13 1.69
CA TYR A 46 1.07 5.91 2.81
C TYR A 46 -0.35 5.49 3.22
N SER A 47 -0.59 4.19 3.24
CA SER A 47 -1.87 3.57 3.61
C SER A 47 -1.85 2.99 5.03
N SER A 48 -3.02 2.56 5.54
CA SER A 48 -3.11 1.78 6.79
C SER A 48 -2.60 0.34 6.65
N ARG A 49 -2.07 -0.05 5.49
CA ARG A 49 -1.47 -1.37 5.22
C ARG A 49 -2.42 -2.55 5.47
N LEU A 50 -3.73 -2.33 5.35
CA LEU A 50 -4.76 -3.35 5.55
C LEU A 50 -5.31 -3.86 4.23
N ILE A 51 -5.49 -5.17 4.17
CA ILE A 51 -6.29 -5.89 3.16
C ILE A 51 -7.56 -6.34 3.87
N HIS A 52 -8.62 -5.55 3.75
CA HIS A 52 -9.80 -5.69 4.58
C HIS A 52 -11.11 -5.60 3.78
N GLY A 53 -12.13 -6.30 4.25
CA GLY A 53 -13.47 -6.28 3.64
C GLY A 53 -14.22 -4.97 3.86
N GLY A 54 -13.77 -4.12 4.79
CA GLY A 54 -14.41 -2.84 5.07
C GLY A 54 -15.72 -2.98 5.84
N LEU A 55 -15.67 -3.47 7.07
CA LEU A 55 -16.84 -3.67 7.96
C LEU A 55 -17.77 -2.44 7.98
N ARG A 56 -17.20 -1.21 7.94
CA ARG A 56 -17.97 0.03 7.94
C ARG A 56 -18.84 0.21 6.69
N TYR A 57 -18.50 -0.40 5.55
CA TYR A 57 -19.29 -0.27 4.32
C TYR A 57 -20.63 -1.02 4.41
N LEU A 58 -20.74 -2.02 5.30
CA LEU A 58 -22.01 -2.67 5.60
C LEU A 58 -23.06 -1.68 6.09
N GLU A 59 -22.65 -0.68 6.86
CA GLU A 59 -23.54 0.35 7.40
C GLU A 59 -24.09 1.31 6.34
N HIS A 60 -23.34 1.44 5.25
CA HIS A 60 -23.76 2.23 4.09
C HIS A 60 -24.50 1.39 3.05
N GLY A 61 -24.74 0.09 3.32
CA GLY A 61 -25.42 -0.82 2.41
C GLY A 61 -24.60 -1.21 1.16
N GLU A 62 -23.28 -0.99 1.17
CA GLU A 62 -22.37 -1.29 0.05
C GLU A 62 -21.97 -2.78 0.01
N LEU A 63 -22.97 -3.67 0.00
CA LEU A 63 -22.76 -5.13 0.10
C LEU A 63 -21.87 -5.69 -1.01
N ASN A 64 -21.98 -5.16 -2.22
CA ASN A 64 -21.17 -5.62 -3.35
C ASN A 64 -19.68 -5.31 -3.12
N LEU A 65 -19.38 -4.10 -2.63
CA LEU A 65 -18.02 -3.69 -2.30
C LEU A 65 -17.42 -4.53 -1.17
N VAL A 66 -18.22 -4.86 -0.15
CA VAL A 66 -17.79 -5.75 0.94
C VAL A 66 -17.49 -7.14 0.42
N ARG A 67 -18.38 -7.72 -0.40
CA ARG A 67 -18.20 -9.06 -0.98
C ARG A 67 -16.95 -9.11 -1.88
N GLU A 68 -16.77 -8.13 -2.74
CA GLU A 68 -15.57 -7.99 -3.57
C GLU A 68 -14.31 -7.93 -2.71
N SER A 69 -14.27 -7.03 -1.72
CA SER A 69 -13.12 -6.84 -0.84
C SER A 69 -12.78 -8.10 -0.05
N LEU A 70 -13.77 -8.83 0.47
CA LEU A 70 -13.58 -10.10 1.19
C LEU A 70 -13.06 -11.20 0.26
N SER A 71 -13.59 -11.29 -0.97
CA SER A 71 -13.10 -12.24 -1.98
C SER A 71 -11.64 -11.96 -2.33
N GLU A 72 -11.28 -10.70 -2.58
CA GLU A 72 -9.92 -10.30 -2.89
C GLU A 72 -8.97 -10.50 -1.71
N ARG A 73 -9.41 -10.25 -0.47
CA ARG A 73 -8.65 -10.58 0.73
C ARG A 73 -8.27 -12.07 0.76
N GLY A 74 -9.26 -12.95 0.57
CA GLY A 74 -9.03 -14.40 0.54
C GLY A 74 -8.08 -14.83 -0.57
N ARG A 75 -8.15 -14.18 -1.75
CA ARG A 75 -7.21 -14.42 -2.85
C ARG A 75 -5.81 -13.95 -2.52
N LEU A 76 -5.64 -12.72 -2.04
CA LEU A 76 -4.32 -12.15 -1.76
C LEU A 76 -3.58 -12.92 -0.68
N LEU A 77 -4.28 -13.45 0.35
CA LEU A 77 -3.70 -14.35 1.35
C LEU A 77 -3.11 -15.63 0.72
N LYS A 78 -3.67 -16.13 -0.40
CA LYS A 78 -3.18 -17.31 -1.11
C LYS A 78 -2.11 -16.98 -2.15
N LEU A 79 -2.25 -15.83 -2.82
CA LEU A 79 -1.41 -15.45 -3.95
C LEU A 79 -0.10 -14.76 -3.53
N ALA A 80 -0.05 -14.20 -2.32
CA ALA A 80 1.11 -13.50 -1.79
C ALA A 80 1.28 -13.74 -0.27
N PRO A 81 1.45 -14.99 0.20
CA PRO A 81 1.44 -15.35 1.63
C PRO A 81 2.65 -14.81 2.41
N ASP A 82 3.72 -14.43 1.74
CA ASP A 82 4.91 -13.77 2.29
C ASP A 82 4.69 -12.28 2.57
N LEU A 83 3.78 -11.64 1.84
CA LEU A 83 3.50 -10.20 1.92
C LEU A 83 2.17 -9.91 2.63
N VAL A 84 1.18 -10.78 2.46
CA VAL A 84 -0.18 -10.62 3.02
C VAL A 84 -0.41 -11.66 4.10
N ARG A 85 -0.62 -11.22 5.34
CA ARG A 85 -0.75 -12.08 6.50
C ARG A 85 -2.09 -11.88 7.20
N PRO A 86 -2.70 -12.94 7.79
CA PRO A 86 -3.86 -12.78 8.65
C PRO A 86 -3.58 -11.81 9.79
N LEU A 87 -4.58 -11.00 10.14
CA LEU A 87 -4.53 -10.09 11.27
C LEU A 87 -5.83 -10.18 12.05
N GLU A 88 -5.73 -10.50 13.33
CA GLU A 88 -6.85 -10.36 14.27
C GLU A 88 -7.07 -8.90 14.60
N LEU A 89 -8.31 -8.45 14.55
CA LEU A 89 -8.73 -7.09 14.90
C LEU A 89 -9.74 -7.14 16.04
N VAL A 90 -9.45 -6.47 17.14
CA VAL A 90 -10.30 -6.36 18.32
C VAL A 90 -11.07 -5.05 18.28
N ILE A 91 -12.40 -5.13 18.43
CA ILE A 91 -13.30 -3.98 18.52
C ILE A 91 -13.74 -3.82 19.97
N PRO A 92 -13.24 -2.81 20.70
CA PRO A 92 -13.70 -2.50 22.04
C PRO A 92 -15.08 -1.84 22.02
N ILE A 93 -15.95 -2.18 22.97
CA ILE A 93 -17.37 -1.83 22.97
C ILE A 93 -17.77 -1.17 24.28
N ARG A 94 -18.38 0.04 24.17
CA ARG A 94 -18.80 0.86 25.32
C ARG A 94 -20.25 0.66 25.73
N ASN A 95 -21.12 0.22 24.83
CA ASN A 95 -22.58 0.16 25.04
C ASN A 95 -23.17 -1.13 24.50
N MET A 96 -24.26 -1.61 25.13
CA MET A 96 -24.93 -2.85 24.68
C MET A 96 -25.79 -2.61 23.44
N TRP A 97 -26.61 -1.56 23.39
CA TRP A 97 -27.73 -1.42 22.45
C TRP A 97 -27.62 -0.23 21.50
N LYS A 98 -26.70 0.70 21.68
CA LYS A 98 -26.64 1.93 20.89
C LYS A 98 -26.41 1.62 19.39
N GLY A 99 -27.15 2.27 18.52
CA GLY A 99 -26.99 2.13 17.05
C GLY A 99 -27.64 0.93 16.39
N LEU A 100 -28.29 0.00 17.14
CA LEU A 100 -28.91 -1.19 16.58
C LEU A 100 -30.00 -0.85 15.54
N VAL A 101 -30.87 0.11 15.86
CA VAL A 101 -31.97 0.51 14.98
C VAL A 101 -31.46 1.24 13.74
N GLY A 102 -30.47 2.14 13.91
CA GLY A 102 -29.86 2.87 12.79
C GLY A 102 -29.09 1.96 11.83
N SER A 103 -28.41 0.94 12.35
CA SER A 103 -27.72 -0.07 11.54
C SER A 103 -28.70 -0.94 10.72
N ALA A 104 -29.81 -1.36 11.32
CA ALA A 104 -30.86 -2.10 10.63
C ALA A 104 -31.54 -1.25 9.54
N ALA A 105 -31.85 0.03 9.84
CA ALA A 105 -32.47 0.93 8.87
C ALA A 105 -31.53 1.23 7.68
N GLY A 106 -30.24 1.41 7.92
CA GLY A 106 -29.22 1.57 6.88
C GLY A 106 -29.11 0.33 5.98
N PHE A 107 -29.18 -0.86 6.56
CA PHE A 107 -29.17 -2.12 5.84
C PHE A 107 -30.37 -2.28 4.88
N PHE A 108 -31.57 -1.89 5.33
CA PHE A 108 -32.79 -1.94 4.52
C PHE A 108 -33.03 -0.69 3.64
N ARG A 109 -32.04 0.24 3.57
CA ARG A 109 -32.18 1.54 2.86
C ARG A 109 -33.43 2.34 3.27
N LEU A 110 -33.89 2.15 4.50
CA LEU A 110 -35.02 2.90 5.03
C LEU A 110 -34.60 4.33 5.39
N PRO A 111 -35.42 5.36 5.11
CA PRO A 111 -35.12 6.74 5.51
C PRO A 111 -35.21 6.87 7.04
N TRP A 112 -34.10 6.66 7.72
CA TRP A 112 -33.99 6.84 9.17
C TRP A 112 -33.05 7.99 9.47
N PRO A 113 -33.30 8.85 10.47
CA PRO A 113 -32.39 9.90 10.85
C PRO A 113 -31.03 9.27 11.18
N LYS A 114 -29.97 9.71 10.49
CA LYS A 114 -28.59 9.29 10.81
C LYS A 114 -28.32 9.71 12.24
N SER A 115 -28.17 8.78 13.16
CA SER A 115 -27.77 9.07 14.52
C SER A 115 -26.38 9.69 14.46
N SER A 116 -26.31 10.98 14.67
CA SER A 116 -25.07 11.73 14.81
C SER A 116 -24.42 11.33 16.13
N GLY A 117 -23.35 10.58 16.10
CA GLY A 117 -22.49 10.33 17.24
C GLY A 117 -22.15 8.86 17.44
N GLY A 118 -20.85 8.59 17.39
CA GLY A 118 -20.18 7.31 17.58
C GLY A 118 -20.59 6.49 18.81
N ASN A 119 -19.96 5.34 18.99
CA ASN A 119 -20.17 4.32 20.01
C ASN A 119 -21.31 3.35 19.69
N ARG A 120 -21.07 2.49 18.70
CA ARG A 120 -21.98 1.39 18.38
C ARG A 120 -22.03 0.36 19.50
N GLY A 121 -23.24 -0.16 19.76
CA GLY A 121 -23.43 -1.16 20.80
C GLY A 121 -23.05 -2.58 20.36
N TYR A 122 -22.85 -3.44 21.33
CA TYR A 122 -22.46 -4.84 21.16
C TYR A 122 -23.33 -5.59 20.13
N MET A 123 -24.64 -5.44 20.22
CA MET A 123 -25.58 -6.17 19.34
C MET A 123 -25.47 -5.70 17.88
N ALA A 124 -25.26 -4.41 17.64
CA ALA A 124 -25.07 -3.88 16.29
C ALA A 124 -23.76 -4.39 15.65
N ILE A 125 -22.66 -4.32 16.40
CA ILE A 125 -21.34 -4.80 15.94
C ILE A 125 -21.37 -6.31 15.70
N LYS A 126 -21.94 -7.09 16.63
CA LYS A 126 -22.07 -8.55 16.49
C LYS A 126 -22.88 -8.94 15.25
N SER A 127 -24.00 -8.26 15.00
CA SER A 127 -24.83 -8.51 13.81
C SER A 127 -24.06 -8.17 12.53
N GLY A 128 -23.33 -7.06 12.52
CA GLY A 128 -22.46 -6.67 11.41
C GLY A 128 -21.37 -7.71 11.15
N LEU A 129 -20.69 -8.19 12.19
CA LEU A 129 -19.65 -9.24 12.07
C LEU A 129 -20.22 -10.58 11.62
N THR A 130 -21.43 -10.96 12.08
CA THR A 130 -22.11 -12.17 11.59
C THR A 130 -22.38 -12.07 10.08
N MET A 131 -22.84 -10.91 9.61
CA MET A 131 -23.03 -10.67 8.18
C MET A 131 -21.69 -10.66 7.42
N TYR A 132 -20.67 -10.09 8.01
CA TYR A 132 -19.32 -10.04 7.44
C TYR A 132 -18.74 -11.45 7.22
N ASP A 133 -18.85 -12.32 8.22
CA ASP A 133 -18.44 -13.73 8.11
C ASP A 133 -19.25 -14.49 7.06
N PHE A 134 -20.57 -14.24 7.01
CA PHE A 134 -21.44 -14.85 5.99
C PHE A 134 -21.04 -14.42 4.57
N LEU A 135 -20.74 -13.13 4.38
CA LEU A 135 -20.33 -12.59 3.07
C LEU A 135 -18.91 -13.04 2.67
N ALA A 136 -18.04 -13.31 3.64
CA ALA A 136 -16.67 -13.79 3.37
C ALA A 136 -16.69 -15.12 2.62
N GLY A 137 -17.65 -16.01 2.93
CA GLY A 137 -17.81 -17.31 2.24
C GLY A 137 -16.61 -18.25 2.32
N ASP A 138 -15.47 -17.71 2.76
CA ASP A 138 -14.18 -18.39 2.86
C ASP A 138 -13.90 -18.71 4.32
N ARG A 139 -13.56 -19.97 4.59
CA ARG A 139 -13.16 -20.46 5.93
C ARG A 139 -11.65 -20.43 6.15
N SER A 140 -10.91 -19.71 5.33
CA SER A 140 -9.45 -19.56 5.48
C SER A 140 -9.07 -18.78 6.75
N LEU A 141 -9.98 -17.92 7.24
CA LEU A 141 -9.82 -17.17 8.47
C LEU A 141 -10.90 -17.57 9.50
N PRO A 142 -10.61 -17.51 10.82
CA PRO A 142 -11.59 -17.74 11.86
C PRO A 142 -12.75 -16.73 11.78
N GLY A 143 -13.96 -17.16 12.17
CA GLY A 143 -15.09 -16.25 12.36
C GLY A 143 -14.90 -15.37 13.60
N HIS A 144 -15.75 -14.32 13.70
CA HIS A 144 -15.71 -13.43 14.86
C HIS A 144 -16.04 -14.15 16.17
N CYS A 145 -15.43 -13.69 17.25
CA CYS A 145 -15.67 -14.22 18.59
C CYS A 145 -15.69 -13.11 19.65
N ARG A 146 -16.22 -13.43 20.83
CA ARG A 146 -16.11 -12.55 21.99
C ARG A 146 -14.72 -12.71 22.61
N VAL A 147 -14.06 -11.60 22.86
CA VAL A 147 -12.79 -11.53 23.60
C VAL A 147 -13.07 -11.81 25.08
N SER A 148 -12.30 -12.70 25.69
CA SER A 148 -12.41 -12.98 27.12
C SER A 148 -11.99 -11.77 27.98
N ASP A 149 -12.45 -11.73 29.22
CA ASP A 149 -12.08 -10.63 30.13
C ASP A 149 -10.57 -10.61 30.40
N VAL A 150 -9.94 -11.78 30.50
CA VAL A 150 -8.47 -11.90 30.65
C VAL A 150 -7.72 -11.32 29.45
N GLN A 151 -8.18 -11.63 28.23
CA GLN A 151 -7.57 -11.05 27.02
C GLN A 151 -7.82 -9.55 26.91
N ARG A 152 -9.00 -9.07 27.32
CA ARG A 152 -9.32 -7.65 27.34
C ARG A 152 -8.42 -6.85 28.30
N GLU A 153 -8.17 -7.40 29.48
CA GLU A 153 -7.23 -6.85 30.45
C GLU A 153 -5.79 -6.87 29.93
N ALA A 154 -5.35 -7.97 29.34
CA ALA A 154 -4.03 -8.09 28.73
C ALA A 154 -3.80 -7.06 27.62
N LEU A 155 -4.84 -6.76 26.83
CA LEU A 155 -4.80 -5.69 25.82
C LEU A 155 -4.73 -4.29 26.43
N GLY A 156 -4.94 -4.11 27.74
CA GLY A 156 -4.90 -2.82 28.42
C GLY A 156 -6.07 -1.88 28.05
N LEU A 157 -7.20 -2.43 27.59
CA LEU A 157 -8.36 -1.65 27.21
C LEU A 157 -8.93 -0.89 28.43
N GLY A 158 -9.31 0.37 28.23
CA GLY A 158 -9.89 1.19 29.29
C GLY A 158 -11.14 0.57 29.93
N GLU A 159 -11.35 0.78 31.23
CA GLU A 159 -12.47 0.21 32.01
C GLU A 159 -13.86 0.56 31.47
N HIS A 160 -13.98 1.66 30.73
CA HIS A 160 -15.22 2.08 30.09
C HIS A 160 -15.64 1.17 28.90
N PHE A 161 -14.79 0.26 28.44
CA PHE A 161 -15.14 -0.78 27.49
C PHE A 161 -15.58 -2.04 28.24
N PHE A 162 -16.88 -2.31 28.28
CA PHE A 162 -17.43 -3.44 29.01
C PHE A 162 -17.28 -4.79 28.28
N ALA A 163 -17.04 -4.79 26.97
CA ALA A 163 -16.85 -5.97 26.13
C ALA A 163 -15.94 -5.67 24.95
N ALA A 164 -15.47 -6.73 24.30
CA ALA A 164 -14.80 -6.63 23.01
C ALA A 164 -15.16 -7.84 22.12
N LEU A 165 -15.15 -7.61 20.80
CA LEU A 165 -15.31 -8.63 19.78
C LEU A 165 -14.04 -8.68 18.92
N ALA A 166 -13.56 -9.87 18.61
CA ALA A 166 -12.47 -10.08 17.67
C ALA A 166 -13.01 -10.58 16.33
N TYR A 167 -12.39 -10.17 15.24
CA TYR A 167 -12.62 -10.67 13.90
C TYR A 167 -11.31 -10.66 13.11
N TYR A 168 -11.29 -11.25 11.92
CA TYR A 168 -10.07 -11.38 11.14
C TYR A 168 -10.18 -10.66 9.79
N ASP A 169 -9.15 -9.89 9.52
CA ASP A 169 -8.81 -9.36 8.19
C ASP A 169 -7.38 -9.75 7.81
N ALA A 170 -6.72 -9.00 6.96
CA ALA A 170 -5.33 -9.24 6.62
C ALA A 170 -4.53 -7.93 6.61
N GLN A 171 -3.24 -8.05 6.82
CA GLN A 171 -2.27 -6.96 6.73
C GLN A 171 -1.32 -7.21 5.57
N LEU A 172 -1.10 -6.19 4.77
CA LEU A 172 -0.04 -6.09 3.77
C LEU A 172 1.09 -5.27 4.39
N ALA A 173 2.09 -5.95 4.95
CA ALA A 173 3.14 -5.28 5.72
C ALA A 173 3.85 -4.19 4.92
N PHE A 174 4.16 -4.48 3.64
CA PHE A 174 4.86 -3.57 2.74
C PHE A 174 4.18 -3.50 1.37
N PRO A 175 3.20 -2.59 1.17
CA PRO A 175 2.59 -2.33 -0.14
C PRO A 175 3.61 -1.97 -1.21
N GLU A 176 4.73 -1.39 -0.80
CA GLU A 176 5.86 -1.05 -1.64
C GLU A 176 6.46 -2.31 -2.27
N LEU A 177 6.84 -3.29 -1.46
CA LEU A 177 7.39 -4.56 -1.93
C LEU A 177 6.37 -5.40 -2.72
N PHE A 178 5.10 -5.32 -2.35
CA PHE A 178 4.03 -5.96 -3.12
C PHE A 178 3.94 -5.36 -4.54
N THR A 179 4.08 -4.04 -4.66
CA THR A 179 4.07 -3.37 -5.98
C THR A 179 5.32 -3.71 -6.79
N VAL A 180 6.47 -3.84 -6.13
CA VAL A 180 7.71 -4.34 -6.77
C VAL A 180 7.52 -5.78 -7.25
N ALA A 181 6.89 -6.65 -6.46
CA ALA A 181 6.59 -8.03 -6.86
C ALA A 181 5.64 -8.08 -8.08
N LEU A 182 4.63 -7.19 -8.15
CA LEU A 182 3.79 -7.04 -9.34
C LEU A 182 4.60 -6.66 -10.58
N ALA A 183 5.57 -5.73 -10.44
CA ALA A 183 6.46 -5.32 -11.53
C ALA A 183 7.34 -6.48 -12.01
N GLN A 184 7.89 -7.28 -11.09
CA GLN A 184 8.69 -8.45 -11.45
C GLN A 184 7.85 -9.52 -12.16
N ASP A 185 6.62 -9.80 -11.70
CA ASP A 185 5.73 -10.72 -12.39
C ASP A 185 5.32 -10.20 -13.77
N ALA A 186 5.08 -8.89 -13.91
CA ALA A 186 4.80 -8.25 -15.20
C ALA A 186 5.96 -8.45 -16.20
N LYS A 187 7.21 -8.23 -15.77
CA LYS A 187 8.42 -8.49 -16.58
C LYS A 187 8.50 -9.97 -16.99
N ARG A 188 8.28 -10.88 -16.05
CA ARG A 188 8.30 -12.32 -16.31
C ARG A 188 7.22 -12.74 -17.31
N ILE A 189 6.00 -12.22 -17.18
CA ILE A 189 4.90 -12.49 -18.13
C ILE A 189 5.31 -12.01 -19.53
N ALA A 190 5.79 -10.78 -19.64
CA ALA A 190 6.21 -10.18 -20.90
C ALA A 190 7.29 -11.04 -21.59
N GLN A 191 8.32 -11.45 -20.84
CA GLN A 191 9.38 -12.31 -21.32
C GLN A 191 8.87 -13.68 -21.77
N GLN A 192 8.03 -14.33 -20.96
CA GLN A 192 7.46 -15.66 -21.29
C GLN A 192 6.57 -15.63 -22.53
N GLN A 193 5.87 -14.52 -22.76
CA GLN A 193 4.96 -14.38 -23.90
C GLN A 193 5.61 -13.74 -25.13
N GLY A 194 6.85 -13.24 -25.02
CA GLY A 194 7.54 -12.55 -26.11
C GLY A 194 6.88 -11.22 -26.50
N ILE A 195 6.30 -10.49 -25.54
CA ILE A 195 5.65 -9.19 -25.75
C ILE A 195 6.44 -8.08 -25.08
N ALA A 196 6.26 -6.84 -25.56
CA ALA A 196 6.97 -5.69 -25.01
C ALA A 196 6.36 -5.25 -23.67
N PHE A 197 7.22 -5.08 -22.67
CA PHE A 197 6.94 -4.37 -21.45
C PHE A 197 8.05 -3.37 -21.15
N GLN A 198 7.69 -2.10 -21.02
CA GLN A 198 8.59 -1.02 -20.68
C GLN A 198 8.15 -0.40 -19.37
N LEU A 199 9.07 -0.26 -18.41
CA LEU A 199 8.86 0.44 -17.15
C LEU A 199 9.81 1.63 -17.10
N LEU A 200 9.25 2.84 -17.19
CA LEU A 200 9.97 4.11 -17.22
C LEU A 200 9.67 4.87 -15.92
N THR A 201 10.47 4.66 -14.89
CA THR A 201 10.45 5.45 -13.65
C THR A 201 11.28 6.73 -13.84
N TYR A 202 10.96 7.78 -13.08
CA TYR A 202 11.62 9.09 -13.20
C TYR A 202 11.47 9.74 -14.57
N HIS A 203 10.29 9.55 -15.20
CA HIS A 203 9.98 10.19 -16.47
C HIS A 203 8.72 11.07 -16.35
N ARG A 204 8.82 12.31 -16.79
CA ARG A 204 7.67 13.20 -17.00
C ARG A 204 7.15 13.05 -18.40
N THR A 205 5.84 13.18 -18.57
CA THR A 205 5.18 12.99 -19.86
C THR A 205 4.54 14.28 -20.36
N GLU A 206 4.62 14.48 -21.66
CA GLU A 206 3.84 15.49 -22.38
C GLU A 206 3.18 14.87 -23.60
N MET A 207 2.05 15.41 -24.02
CA MET A 207 1.36 15.01 -25.23
C MET A 207 1.71 15.98 -26.35
N VAL A 208 2.24 15.47 -27.46
CA VAL A 208 2.49 16.22 -28.68
C VAL A 208 1.71 15.54 -29.80
N GLU A 209 0.66 16.20 -30.28
CA GLU A 209 -0.31 15.64 -31.22
C GLU A 209 -0.92 14.32 -30.67
N ARG A 210 -0.55 13.16 -31.26
CA ARG A 210 -1.01 11.83 -30.84
C ARG A 210 0.09 10.98 -30.20
N ARG A 211 1.25 11.57 -29.94
CA ARG A 211 2.42 10.92 -29.35
C ARG A 211 2.61 11.36 -27.92
N LEU A 212 3.05 10.44 -27.11
CA LEU A 212 3.44 10.70 -25.75
C LEU A 212 4.97 10.74 -25.70
N ILE A 213 5.52 11.85 -25.18
CA ILE A 213 6.96 12.01 -25.00
C ILE A 213 7.26 11.86 -23.51
N ALA A 214 8.07 10.87 -23.18
CA ALA A 214 8.56 10.64 -21.83
C ALA A 214 9.97 11.22 -21.70
N HIS A 215 10.15 12.19 -20.81
CA HIS A 215 11.42 12.87 -20.53
C HIS A 215 12.03 12.29 -19.24
N ASP A 216 13.22 11.76 -19.34
CA ASP A 216 14.00 11.33 -18.19
C ASP A 216 14.37 12.54 -17.32
N THR A 217 14.02 12.50 -16.03
CA THR A 217 14.30 13.58 -15.07
C THR A 217 15.69 13.49 -14.44
N HIS A 218 16.39 12.36 -14.60
CA HIS A 218 17.76 12.15 -14.13
C HIS A 218 18.81 12.36 -15.24
N GLY A 219 18.37 12.47 -16.50
CA GLY A 219 19.24 12.61 -17.63
C GLY A 219 18.64 13.52 -18.72
N LEU A 220 19.22 13.43 -19.92
CA LEU A 220 18.76 14.17 -21.11
C LEU A 220 17.98 13.24 -22.07
N GLY A 221 17.64 12.04 -21.61
CA GLY A 221 16.93 11.05 -22.43
C GLY A 221 15.47 11.44 -22.67
N ARG A 222 14.98 11.13 -23.87
CA ARG A 222 13.55 11.17 -24.18
C ARG A 222 13.14 9.95 -24.96
N THR A 223 11.93 9.47 -24.70
CA THR A 223 11.32 8.35 -25.41
C THR A 223 10.02 8.80 -26.03
N GLU A 224 9.89 8.66 -27.35
CA GLU A 224 8.64 8.92 -28.07
C GLU A 224 7.83 7.64 -28.18
N ILE A 225 6.55 7.70 -27.84
CA ILE A 225 5.65 6.55 -27.80
C ILE A 225 4.39 6.90 -28.59
N GLU A 226 3.99 6.04 -29.51
CA GLU A 226 2.67 6.08 -30.16
C GLU A 226 1.74 5.12 -29.42
N PRO A 227 0.92 5.61 -28.47
CA PRO A 227 0.11 4.72 -27.64
C PRO A 227 -1.15 4.26 -28.39
N LEU A 228 -1.51 2.97 -28.20
CA LEU A 228 -2.81 2.45 -28.61
C LEU A 228 -3.94 3.06 -27.77
N ALA A 229 -3.69 3.22 -26.48
CA ALA A 229 -4.54 3.89 -25.51
C ALA A 229 -3.69 4.42 -24.36
N ILE A 230 -4.21 5.40 -23.61
CA ILE A 230 -3.58 5.97 -22.41
C ILE A 230 -4.47 5.68 -21.21
N ILE A 231 -3.87 5.18 -20.14
CA ILE A 231 -4.56 4.93 -18.88
C ILE A 231 -3.92 5.80 -17.79
N ASN A 232 -4.67 6.76 -17.32
CA ASN A 232 -4.28 7.59 -16.19
C ASN A 232 -4.56 6.83 -14.88
N ALA A 233 -3.51 6.33 -14.24
CA ALA A 233 -3.52 5.61 -12.96
C ALA A 233 -2.71 6.36 -11.89
N THR A 234 -2.57 7.70 -12.01
CA THR A 234 -1.72 8.54 -11.15
C THR A 234 -2.35 8.83 -9.78
N GLY A 235 -3.44 8.12 -9.44
CA GLY A 235 -4.07 8.24 -8.13
C GLY A 235 -4.59 9.66 -7.87
N PRO A 236 -4.24 10.29 -6.72
CA PRO A 236 -4.78 11.61 -6.38
C PRO A 236 -4.34 12.73 -7.33
N SER A 237 -3.31 12.52 -8.13
CA SER A 237 -2.84 13.48 -9.14
C SER A 237 -3.55 13.32 -10.49
N GLY A 238 -4.62 12.51 -10.58
CA GLY A 238 -5.25 12.17 -11.86
C GLY A 238 -5.78 13.36 -12.65
N ASP A 239 -6.45 14.30 -12.01
CA ASP A 239 -6.98 15.49 -12.68
C ASP A 239 -5.84 16.42 -13.16
N GLU A 240 -4.77 16.54 -12.37
CA GLU A 240 -3.58 17.30 -12.74
C GLU A 240 -2.86 16.65 -13.94
N THR A 241 -2.76 15.33 -13.95
CA THR A 241 -2.17 14.60 -15.09
C THR A 241 -2.95 14.86 -16.38
N LEU A 242 -4.29 14.83 -16.34
CA LEU A 242 -5.12 15.16 -17.50
C LEU A 242 -4.87 16.59 -17.99
N ARG A 243 -4.75 17.55 -17.08
CA ARG A 243 -4.46 18.92 -17.40
C ARG A 243 -3.08 19.07 -18.08
N GLN A 244 -2.06 18.38 -17.58
CA GLN A 244 -0.71 18.36 -18.16
C GLN A 244 -0.69 17.76 -19.57
N LEU A 245 -1.54 16.76 -19.83
CA LEU A 245 -1.70 16.17 -21.17
C LEU A 245 -2.60 17.01 -22.10
N GLY A 246 -3.12 18.17 -21.65
CA GLY A 246 -4.03 19.00 -22.43
C GLY A 246 -5.43 18.39 -22.60
N ILE A 247 -5.81 17.41 -21.78
CA ILE A 247 -7.11 16.75 -21.84
C ILE A 247 -8.11 17.48 -20.95
N THR A 248 -9.12 18.07 -21.58
CA THR A 248 -10.22 18.73 -20.85
C THR A 248 -11.15 17.67 -20.27
N SER A 249 -11.34 17.70 -18.97
CA SER A 249 -12.25 16.80 -18.24
C SER A 249 -12.95 17.56 -17.11
N GLN A 250 -14.14 17.06 -16.71
CA GLN A 250 -14.69 17.46 -15.42
C GLN A 250 -13.77 16.99 -14.29
N ARG A 251 -13.86 17.61 -13.11
CA ARG A 251 -13.15 17.15 -11.92
C ARG A 251 -13.62 15.75 -11.54
N LEU A 252 -12.71 14.78 -11.53
CA LEU A 252 -13.00 13.38 -11.22
C LEU A 252 -12.66 13.03 -9.77
N LEU A 253 -11.64 13.70 -9.21
CA LEU A 253 -11.04 13.35 -7.93
C LEU A 253 -11.19 14.46 -6.90
N GLY A 254 -11.60 14.05 -5.68
CA GLY A 254 -11.63 14.91 -4.51
C GLY A 254 -10.80 14.24 -3.41
N GLY A 255 -9.70 14.89 -2.99
CA GLY A 255 -8.77 14.30 -2.04
C GLY A 255 -9.22 14.40 -0.59
N THR A 256 -9.00 13.35 0.20
CA THR A 256 -8.85 13.47 1.64
C THR A 256 -7.48 12.95 2.05
N ARG A 257 -6.80 13.67 2.93
CA ARG A 257 -5.55 13.19 3.51
C ARG A 257 -5.82 12.35 4.75
N GLY A 258 -4.96 11.39 4.99
CA GLY A 258 -4.98 10.56 6.17
C GLY A 258 -3.59 10.33 6.71
N SER A 259 -3.37 10.73 7.96
CA SER A 259 -2.08 10.66 8.64
C SER A 259 -1.99 9.44 9.52
N HIS A 260 -0.78 8.90 9.63
CA HIS A 260 -0.42 7.78 10.49
C HIS A 260 0.81 8.15 11.31
N ILE A 261 0.88 7.62 12.53
CA ILE A 261 2.05 7.71 13.40
C ILE A 261 2.59 6.32 13.69
N ILE A 262 3.90 6.21 13.92
CA ILE A 262 4.59 4.97 14.24
C ILE A 262 5.30 5.14 15.57
N SER A 263 5.13 4.14 16.44
CA SER A 263 5.73 4.10 17.76
C SER A 263 6.38 2.75 18.03
N HIS A 264 7.56 2.78 18.64
CA HIS A 264 8.26 1.60 19.12
C HIS A 264 8.14 1.46 20.65
N LYS A 265 7.14 2.10 21.27
CA LYS A 265 6.95 2.05 22.73
C LYS A 265 6.70 0.61 23.18
N PRO A 266 7.55 0.06 24.08
CA PRO A 266 7.47 -1.38 24.44
C PRO A 266 6.13 -1.77 25.08
N GLN A 267 5.54 -0.91 25.90
CA GLN A 267 4.24 -1.17 26.53
C GLN A 267 3.12 -1.33 25.49
N LEU A 268 3.12 -0.49 24.45
CA LEU A 268 2.14 -0.58 23.36
C LEU A 268 2.29 -1.90 22.59
N LEU A 269 3.51 -2.29 22.27
CA LEU A 269 3.83 -3.56 21.62
C LEU A 269 3.40 -4.75 22.46
N GLN A 270 3.65 -4.70 23.78
CA GLN A 270 3.29 -5.75 24.72
C GLN A 270 1.77 -5.93 24.80
N HIS A 271 1.00 -4.83 24.86
CA HIS A 271 -0.46 -4.89 24.91
C HIS A 271 -1.06 -5.47 23.64
N LEU A 272 -0.57 -5.04 22.47
CA LEU A 272 -1.11 -5.54 21.20
C LEU A 272 -0.74 -6.99 20.92
N GLY A 273 0.48 -7.43 21.27
CA GLY A 273 0.98 -8.73 20.84
C GLY A 273 0.88 -8.89 19.32
N SER A 274 0.07 -9.84 18.86
CA SER A 274 -0.21 -10.06 17.43
C SER A 274 -1.57 -9.51 16.95
N SER A 275 -2.37 -8.91 17.86
CA SER A 275 -3.72 -8.43 17.55
C SER A 275 -3.73 -6.93 17.36
N GLY A 276 -4.42 -6.44 16.34
CA GLY A 276 -4.70 -5.01 16.18
C GLY A 276 -5.97 -4.60 16.91
N ILE A 277 -6.11 -3.31 17.17
CA ILE A 277 -7.33 -2.71 17.71
C ILE A 277 -7.97 -1.84 16.62
N TYR A 278 -9.26 -2.05 16.40
CA TYR A 278 -10.12 -1.19 15.60
C TYR A 278 -11.14 -0.53 16.50
N ALA A 279 -10.95 0.72 16.82
CA ALA A 279 -11.80 1.45 17.75
C ALA A 279 -12.39 2.72 17.13
N GLU A 280 -13.48 3.21 17.70
CA GLU A 280 -13.99 4.55 17.44
C GLU A 280 -13.37 5.53 18.43
N ALA A 281 -12.71 6.56 17.93
CA ALA A 281 -12.28 7.72 18.71
C ALA A 281 -13.49 8.46 19.31
N LEU A 282 -13.24 9.41 20.19
CA LEU A 282 -14.32 10.16 20.88
C LEU A 282 -15.27 10.88 19.90
N ASP A 283 -14.77 11.29 18.76
CA ASP A 283 -15.56 11.94 17.69
C ASP A 283 -16.25 10.95 16.74
N GLY A 284 -16.14 9.64 17.00
CA GLY A 284 -16.76 8.56 16.22
C GLY A 284 -16.02 8.18 14.95
N ARG A 285 -14.85 8.77 14.68
CA ARG A 285 -14.00 8.34 13.55
C ARG A 285 -13.26 7.06 13.91
N PRO A 286 -13.09 6.14 12.93
CA PRO A 286 -12.34 4.90 13.16
C PRO A 286 -10.84 5.18 13.27
N VAL A 287 -10.22 4.57 14.25
CA VAL A 287 -8.76 4.54 14.44
C VAL A 287 -8.31 3.09 14.57
N PHE A 288 -7.25 2.76 13.88
CA PHE A 288 -6.56 1.49 13.99
C PHE A 288 -5.28 1.66 14.81
N ILE A 289 -5.00 0.71 15.69
CA ILE A 289 -3.74 0.55 16.40
C ILE A 289 -3.25 -0.84 16.03
N LEU A 290 -2.25 -0.93 15.16
CA LEU A 290 -1.85 -2.17 14.51
C LEU A 290 -0.44 -2.59 14.91
N PRO A 291 -0.21 -3.87 15.26
CA PRO A 291 1.14 -4.39 15.30
C PRO A 291 1.71 -4.37 13.88
N TRP A 292 2.91 -3.88 13.71
CA TRP A 292 3.55 -3.77 12.42
C TRP A 292 5.06 -3.95 12.54
N ASN A 293 5.55 -5.14 12.21
CA ASN A 293 6.94 -5.56 12.44
C ASN A 293 7.32 -5.43 13.92
N ASP A 294 8.34 -4.63 14.24
CA ASP A 294 8.80 -4.30 15.58
C ASP A 294 8.21 -2.97 16.13
N ALA A 295 7.20 -2.44 15.46
CA ALA A 295 6.55 -1.17 15.78
C ALA A 295 5.02 -1.29 15.86
N CYS A 296 4.38 -0.21 16.26
CA CYS A 296 2.93 -0.02 16.15
C CYS A 296 2.64 1.06 15.11
N LEU A 297 1.74 0.75 14.17
CA LEU A 297 1.17 1.68 13.22
C LEU A 297 -0.20 2.14 13.70
N ILE A 298 -0.36 3.46 13.88
CA ILE A 298 -1.57 4.06 14.43
C ILE A 298 -2.14 5.04 13.40
N GLY A 299 -3.40 4.92 13.09
CA GLY A 299 -4.09 5.80 12.12
C GLY A 299 -5.51 5.31 11.84
N THR A 300 -6.32 6.09 11.16
CA THR A 300 -5.90 7.21 10.33
C THR A 300 -6.82 8.42 10.58
N THR A 301 -6.31 9.59 10.29
CA THR A 301 -7.14 10.79 10.17
C THR A 301 -7.91 10.79 8.82
N ASP A 302 -8.90 11.66 8.67
CA ASP A 302 -9.66 11.82 7.41
C ASP A 302 -10.07 13.28 7.25
N ILE A 303 -9.23 14.06 6.55
CA ILE A 303 -9.35 15.51 6.43
C ILE A 303 -9.40 15.88 4.95
N PRO A 304 -10.35 16.72 4.48
CA PRO A 304 -10.34 17.23 3.12
C PRO A 304 -8.99 17.87 2.76
N TYR A 305 -8.50 17.62 1.55
CA TYR A 305 -7.21 18.12 1.11
C TYR A 305 -7.27 18.53 -0.37
N GLU A 306 -6.86 19.77 -0.65
CA GLU A 306 -6.87 20.34 -2.00
C GLU A 306 -5.47 20.75 -2.49
N GLY A 307 -4.42 20.52 -1.68
CA GLY A 307 -3.03 20.78 -2.06
C GLY A 307 -2.45 19.71 -2.98
N ASP A 308 -1.19 19.88 -3.38
CA ASP A 308 -0.46 18.86 -4.12
C ASP A 308 -0.33 17.60 -3.25
N PRO A 309 -0.77 16.43 -3.73
CA PRO A 309 -0.65 15.17 -2.98
C PRO A 309 0.78 14.82 -2.58
N ASN A 310 1.78 15.31 -3.30
CA ASN A 310 3.19 15.08 -3.00
C ASN A 310 3.68 15.88 -1.78
N ASP A 311 3.02 16.98 -1.45
CA ASP A 311 3.37 17.87 -0.32
C ASP A 311 2.61 17.51 0.96
N ALA A 312 1.74 16.49 0.92
CA ALA A 312 0.96 16.11 2.08
C ALA A 312 1.86 15.54 3.20
N VAL A 313 1.85 16.21 4.35
CA VAL A 313 2.56 15.84 5.58
C VAL A 313 1.56 15.83 6.74
N ALA A 314 1.78 14.96 7.72
CA ALA A 314 0.96 14.94 8.93
C ALA A 314 1.17 16.24 9.73
N SER A 315 0.07 16.91 10.12
CA SER A 315 0.16 18.08 10.96
C SER A 315 0.29 17.71 12.44
N ASP A 316 0.77 18.64 13.26
CA ASP A 316 0.89 18.41 14.70
C ASP A 316 -0.48 18.12 15.33
N GLU A 317 -1.55 18.76 14.88
CA GLU A 317 -2.91 18.50 15.36
C GLU A 317 -3.37 17.07 15.02
N GLU A 318 -2.99 16.57 13.85
CA GLU A 318 -3.31 15.17 13.47
C GLU A 318 -2.54 14.17 14.32
N ILE A 319 -1.27 14.46 14.63
CA ILE A 319 -0.43 13.61 15.48
C ILE A 319 -0.98 13.59 16.91
N GLU A 320 -1.28 14.77 17.50
CA GLU A 320 -1.86 14.87 18.84
C GLU A 320 -3.24 14.20 18.93
N TYR A 321 -4.07 14.30 17.87
CA TYR A 321 -5.35 13.60 17.79
C TYR A 321 -5.16 12.08 17.86
N LEU A 322 -4.17 11.52 17.15
CA LEU A 322 -3.90 10.09 17.16
C LEU A 322 -3.33 9.63 18.51
N ILE A 323 -2.44 10.41 19.12
CA ILE A 323 -1.91 10.16 20.47
C ILE A 323 -3.06 10.14 21.49
N GLY A 324 -3.91 11.16 21.48
CA GLY A 324 -5.08 11.25 22.37
C GLY A 324 -6.05 10.07 22.17
N SER A 325 -6.24 9.62 20.92
CA SER A 325 -7.08 8.46 20.63
C SER A 325 -6.51 7.17 21.21
N VAL A 326 -5.19 6.96 21.14
CA VAL A 326 -4.53 5.81 21.78
C VAL A 326 -4.69 5.84 23.28
N ASN A 327 -4.43 6.98 23.93
CA ASN A 327 -4.51 7.12 25.39
C ASN A 327 -5.93 6.96 25.93
N GLU A 328 -6.92 7.28 25.11
CA GLU A 328 -8.32 7.05 25.45
C GLU A 328 -8.69 5.54 25.36
N ILE A 329 -8.16 4.84 24.37
CA ILE A 329 -8.42 3.41 24.16
C ILE A 329 -7.59 2.55 25.14
N LEU A 330 -6.31 2.91 25.33
CA LEU A 330 -5.30 2.20 26.11
C LEU A 330 -4.68 3.15 27.16
N PRO A 331 -5.41 3.52 28.21
CA PRO A 331 -4.99 4.58 29.15
C PRO A 331 -3.70 4.27 29.91
N THR A 332 -3.34 3.00 30.06
CA THR A 332 -2.12 2.55 30.75
C THR A 332 -0.85 2.76 29.92
N VAL A 333 -0.98 2.99 28.61
CA VAL A 333 0.17 3.18 27.70
C VAL A 333 0.84 4.54 27.91
N ASP A 334 0.06 5.60 28.22
CA ASP A 334 0.55 6.99 28.34
C ASP A 334 1.47 7.35 27.16
N LEU A 335 0.91 7.25 25.93
CA LEU A 335 1.62 7.57 24.70
C LEU A 335 1.86 9.09 24.63
N ARG A 336 3.09 9.51 24.36
CA ARG A 336 3.50 10.91 24.28
C ARG A 336 4.14 11.22 22.94
N ARG A 337 4.31 12.51 22.64
CA ARG A 337 4.93 12.97 21.39
C ARG A 337 6.33 12.38 21.19
N GLU A 338 7.13 12.27 22.23
CA GLU A 338 8.47 11.70 22.22
C GLU A 338 8.53 10.20 21.89
N ASP A 339 7.42 9.49 22.09
CA ASP A 339 7.29 8.06 21.73
C ASP A 339 7.03 7.84 20.22
N ILE A 340 6.76 8.92 19.49
CA ILE A 340 6.49 8.85 18.05
C ILE A 340 7.81 8.93 17.29
N THR A 341 8.20 7.81 16.70
CA THR A 341 9.48 7.71 15.99
C THR A 341 9.43 8.24 14.57
N GLN A 342 8.24 8.24 13.98
CA GLN A 342 7.96 8.83 12.67
C GLN A 342 6.46 8.90 12.38
N HIS A 343 6.10 9.64 11.33
CA HIS A 343 4.75 9.74 10.82
C HIS A 343 4.75 9.76 9.28
N TYR A 344 3.61 9.55 8.68
CA TYR A 344 3.40 9.79 7.24
C TYR A 344 1.95 10.18 6.95
N CYS A 345 1.75 10.83 5.82
CA CYS A 345 0.44 11.25 5.34
C CYS A 345 0.25 10.84 3.89
N GLY A 346 -0.91 10.30 3.56
CA GLY A 346 -1.29 9.96 2.19
C GLY A 346 -2.60 10.61 1.78
N VAL A 347 -2.70 11.01 0.51
CA VAL A 347 -3.94 11.55 -0.07
C VAL A 347 -4.68 10.43 -0.79
N ARG A 348 -5.96 10.23 -0.43
CA ARG A 348 -6.80 9.19 -1.02
C ARG A 348 -7.38 9.66 -2.35
N PRO A 349 -7.29 8.86 -3.42
CA PRO A 349 -7.86 9.19 -4.72
C PRO A 349 -9.38 8.93 -4.75
N LEU A 350 -10.12 9.61 -3.89
CA LEU A 350 -11.57 9.44 -3.80
C LEU A 350 -12.27 10.17 -4.94
N PRO A 351 -13.45 9.68 -5.37
CA PRO A 351 -14.29 10.41 -6.31
C PRO A 351 -14.61 11.82 -5.81
N TYR A 352 -14.58 12.80 -6.70
CA TYR A 352 -15.09 14.12 -6.39
C TYR A 352 -16.60 14.08 -6.25
N VAL A 353 -17.10 14.56 -5.13
CA VAL A 353 -18.53 14.78 -4.89
C VAL A 353 -18.68 16.06 -4.08
N GLU A 354 -19.70 16.84 -4.39
CA GLU A 354 -20.12 17.97 -3.55
C GLU A 354 -20.80 17.40 -2.29
N ALA A 355 -19.98 16.93 -1.33
CA ALA A 355 -20.45 16.26 -0.14
C ALA A 355 -20.26 17.13 1.10
N SER A 356 -21.22 17.09 2.01
CA SER A 356 -21.18 17.78 3.29
C SER A 356 -20.21 17.12 4.31
N SER A 357 -19.77 15.86 4.05
CA SER A 357 -18.84 15.15 4.91
C SER A 357 -18.02 14.10 4.15
N THR A 358 -16.78 13.85 4.58
CA THR A 358 -15.87 12.83 4.02
C THR A 358 -16.44 11.42 4.13
N ALA A 359 -17.31 11.16 5.12
CA ALA A 359 -17.93 9.86 5.36
C ALA A 359 -18.95 9.46 4.28
N SER A 360 -19.52 10.43 3.53
CA SER A 360 -20.51 10.19 2.47
C SER A 360 -19.91 9.96 1.10
N ILE A 361 -18.59 10.10 0.93
CA ILE A 361 -17.91 9.91 -0.35
C ILE A 361 -17.91 8.41 -0.71
N PRO A 362 -18.36 8.02 -1.93
CA PRO A 362 -18.32 6.64 -2.39
C PRO A 362 -16.90 6.06 -2.33
N ARG A 363 -16.76 4.80 -1.92
CA ARG A 363 -15.48 4.10 -1.77
C ARG A 363 -15.24 3.06 -2.88
N GLY A 364 -16.13 2.96 -3.85
CA GLY A 364 -15.98 2.14 -5.04
C GLY A 364 -14.89 2.66 -5.98
N HIS A 365 -14.69 1.94 -7.06
CA HIS A 365 -13.77 2.32 -8.14
C HIS A 365 -14.44 2.10 -9.50
N TRP A 366 -13.97 2.81 -10.52
CA TRP A 366 -14.36 2.59 -11.91
C TRP A 366 -13.32 3.14 -12.88
N LEU A 367 -13.40 2.69 -14.10
CA LEU A 367 -12.64 3.22 -15.22
C LEU A 367 -13.50 4.28 -15.93
N HIS A 368 -13.02 5.52 -16.00
CA HIS A 368 -13.66 6.62 -16.70
C HIS A 368 -13.03 6.78 -18.07
N GLU A 369 -13.83 6.67 -19.16
CA GLU A 369 -13.39 6.97 -20.52
C GLU A 369 -13.55 8.47 -20.79
N HIS A 370 -12.57 9.08 -21.46
CA HIS A 370 -12.61 10.48 -21.91
C HIS A 370 -13.08 10.55 -23.37
N PRO A 371 -14.35 10.88 -23.64
CA PRO A 371 -14.88 10.88 -25.00
C PRO A 371 -14.19 11.91 -25.91
N GLY A 372 -13.90 11.52 -27.15
CA GLY A 372 -13.31 12.43 -28.15
C GLY A 372 -11.82 12.71 -27.99
N VAL A 373 -11.17 12.05 -27.03
CA VAL A 373 -9.71 12.12 -26.86
C VAL A 373 -9.04 11.05 -27.71
N GLU A 374 -8.02 11.43 -28.46
CA GLU A 374 -7.20 10.53 -29.25
C GLU A 374 -5.71 10.72 -28.97
N PRO A 375 -5.00 9.61 -28.71
CA PRO A 375 -5.46 8.22 -28.58
C PRO A 375 -6.47 8.06 -27.44
N THR A 376 -7.30 7.02 -27.48
CA THR A 376 -8.34 6.76 -26.45
C THR A 376 -7.72 6.85 -25.05
N CYS A 377 -8.33 7.64 -24.18
CA CYS A 377 -7.84 7.89 -22.83
C CYS A 377 -8.85 7.45 -21.78
N PHE A 378 -8.33 6.83 -20.72
CA PHE A 378 -9.11 6.41 -19.55
C PHE A 378 -8.46 6.93 -18.27
N SER A 379 -9.26 7.13 -17.23
CA SER A 379 -8.77 7.41 -15.87
C SER A 379 -9.33 6.39 -14.87
N ILE A 380 -8.47 5.88 -14.00
CA ILE A 380 -8.88 5.10 -12.84
C ILE A 380 -9.34 6.08 -11.75
N VAL A 381 -10.60 5.98 -11.34
CA VAL A 381 -11.17 6.76 -10.25
C VAL A 381 -11.37 5.86 -9.05
N GLY A 382 -10.84 6.25 -7.88
CA GLY A 382 -10.86 5.42 -6.68
C GLY A 382 -9.81 4.32 -6.69
N GLY A 383 -10.15 3.18 -6.06
CA GLY A 383 -9.26 2.03 -5.89
C GLY A 383 -8.64 1.94 -4.50
N LYS A 384 -8.27 0.73 -4.11
CA LYS A 384 -7.73 0.39 -2.79
C LYS A 384 -6.66 -0.69 -2.92
N LEU A 385 -5.81 -0.84 -1.90
CA LEU A 385 -4.89 -1.98 -1.82
C LEU A 385 -5.63 -3.32 -1.98
N THR A 386 -6.75 -3.48 -1.26
CA THR A 386 -7.53 -4.72 -1.24
C THR A 386 -8.04 -5.13 -2.62
N THR A 387 -8.51 -4.16 -3.42
CA THR A 387 -9.19 -4.44 -4.69
C THR A 387 -8.32 -4.15 -5.92
N CYS A 388 -7.01 -3.95 -5.76
CA CYS A 388 -6.13 -3.61 -6.89
C CYS A 388 -6.17 -4.66 -8.01
N ARG A 389 -6.23 -5.95 -7.65
CA ARG A 389 -6.31 -7.04 -8.62
C ARG A 389 -7.65 -7.07 -9.37
N SER A 390 -8.78 -7.01 -8.64
CA SER A 390 -10.12 -7.02 -9.27
C SER A 390 -10.37 -5.76 -10.09
N LEU A 391 -9.88 -4.60 -9.64
CA LEU A 391 -9.90 -3.36 -10.42
C LEU A 391 -9.12 -3.54 -11.74
N ALA A 392 -7.93 -4.12 -11.69
CA ALA A 392 -7.11 -4.36 -12.88
C ALA A 392 -7.80 -5.30 -13.87
N GLU A 393 -8.41 -6.37 -13.39
CA GLU A 393 -9.21 -7.30 -14.19
C GLU A 393 -10.39 -6.59 -14.87
N GLN A 394 -11.21 -5.87 -14.10
CA GLN A 394 -12.37 -5.13 -14.62
C GLN A 394 -11.96 -4.04 -15.62
N ALA A 395 -10.89 -3.30 -15.33
CA ALA A 395 -10.37 -2.27 -16.22
C ALA A 395 -9.84 -2.90 -17.53
N THR A 396 -9.10 -4.01 -17.45
CA THR A 396 -8.60 -4.73 -18.62
C THR A 396 -9.75 -5.21 -19.50
N GLU A 397 -10.82 -5.77 -18.92
CA GLU A 397 -12.01 -6.19 -19.68
C GLU A 397 -12.64 -5.02 -20.44
N GLN A 398 -12.83 -3.87 -19.78
CA GLN A 398 -13.42 -2.68 -20.40
C GLN A 398 -12.53 -2.12 -21.52
N ILE A 399 -11.22 -2.03 -21.28
CA ILE A 399 -10.24 -1.53 -22.26
C ILE A 399 -10.20 -2.44 -23.48
N LEU A 400 -10.09 -3.75 -23.29
CA LEU A 400 -10.04 -4.72 -24.39
C LEU A 400 -11.32 -4.71 -25.21
N LYS A 401 -12.48 -4.64 -24.56
CA LYS A 401 -13.79 -4.50 -25.24
C LYS A 401 -13.84 -3.23 -26.10
N ARG A 402 -13.33 -2.10 -25.57
CA ARG A 402 -13.27 -0.83 -26.33
C ARG A 402 -12.36 -0.93 -27.54
N LEU A 403 -11.30 -1.73 -27.45
CA LEU A 403 -10.34 -2.01 -28.53
C LEU A 403 -10.79 -3.17 -29.45
N GLY A 404 -12.00 -3.70 -29.31
CA GLY A 404 -12.52 -4.82 -30.09
C GLY A 404 -11.84 -6.17 -29.80
N LYS A 405 -11.18 -6.30 -28.64
CA LYS A 405 -10.49 -7.53 -28.19
C LYS A 405 -11.27 -8.21 -27.06
N VAL A 406 -11.05 -9.51 -26.87
CA VAL A 406 -11.67 -10.31 -25.81
C VAL A 406 -10.59 -10.72 -24.81
N PRO A 407 -10.83 -10.60 -23.49
CA PRO A 407 -9.92 -11.13 -22.47
C PRO A 407 -9.68 -12.63 -22.65
N GLN A 408 -8.42 -13.07 -22.52
CA GLN A 408 -7.99 -14.45 -22.68
C GLN A 408 -7.51 -15.08 -21.37
N ALA A 409 -7.13 -14.28 -20.42
CA ALA A 409 -6.58 -14.70 -19.14
C ALA A 409 -6.90 -13.68 -18.03
N ASP A 410 -6.83 -14.16 -16.79
CA ASP A 410 -6.91 -13.32 -15.58
C ASP A 410 -5.87 -13.75 -14.54
N SER A 411 -5.73 -12.92 -13.49
CA SER A 411 -4.77 -13.14 -12.42
C SER A 411 -5.37 -13.80 -11.17
N ARG A 412 -6.59 -14.33 -11.22
CA ARG A 412 -7.33 -14.83 -10.03
C ARG A 412 -6.61 -15.94 -9.30
N GLU A 413 -5.94 -16.82 -10.03
CA GLU A 413 -5.25 -17.99 -9.47
C GLU A 413 -3.72 -17.91 -9.71
N ARG A 414 -3.23 -16.75 -10.19
CA ARG A 414 -1.81 -16.58 -10.48
C ARG A 414 -1.06 -16.01 -9.27
N PRO A 415 -0.20 -16.81 -8.61
CA PRO A 415 0.65 -16.34 -7.52
C PRO A 415 1.57 -15.20 -7.97
N LEU A 416 1.96 -14.35 -7.05
CA LEU A 416 3.02 -13.37 -7.27
C LEU A 416 4.41 -14.05 -7.23
N VAL A 417 5.39 -13.36 -7.77
CA VAL A 417 6.81 -13.74 -7.69
C VAL A 417 7.19 -13.94 -6.22
N GLY A 418 7.88 -15.02 -5.92
CA GLY A 418 8.25 -15.41 -4.56
C GLY A 418 7.29 -16.38 -3.87
N SER A 419 6.22 -16.82 -4.52
CA SER A 419 5.06 -17.36 -3.83
C SER A 419 5.16 -18.77 -3.23
N THR A 420 5.96 -19.70 -3.72
CA THR A 420 5.99 -21.04 -3.11
C THR A 420 7.37 -21.70 -3.12
N VAL A 421 7.99 -21.81 -4.28
CA VAL A 421 9.31 -22.49 -4.41
C VAL A 421 10.43 -21.56 -3.96
N SER A 422 10.37 -20.30 -4.37
CA SER A 422 11.37 -19.29 -4.00
C SER A 422 11.32 -18.96 -2.52
N LEU A 423 10.13 -18.94 -1.90
CA LEU A 423 9.97 -18.76 -0.46
C LEU A 423 10.55 -19.90 0.35
N ALA A 424 10.31 -21.15 -0.06
CA ALA A 424 10.87 -22.32 0.63
C ALA A 424 12.41 -22.30 0.62
N LYS A 425 13.03 -21.73 -0.43
CA LYS A 425 14.49 -21.57 -0.53
C LYS A 425 14.98 -20.31 0.17
N ALA A 426 14.21 -19.23 0.14
CA ALA A 426 14.56 -17.94 0.74
C ALA A 426 14.48 -17.97 2.27
N SER A 427 13.53 -18.72 2.85
CA SER A 427 13.28 -18.72 4.29
C SER A 427 14.51 -19.15 5.11
N PRO A 428 15.21 -20.25 4.85
CA PRO A 428 16.39 -20.62 5.61
C PRO A 428 17.50 -19.55 5.55
N ILE A 429 17.69 -18.91 4.41
CA ILE A 429 18.70 -17.85 4.23
C ILE A 429 18.29 -16.62 5.03
N ALA A 430 17.05 -16.15 4.83
CA ALA A 430 16.52 -14.98 5.51
C ALA A 430 16.52 -15.16 7.04
N ASP A 431 16.06 -16.32 7.53
CA ASP A 431 15.97 -16.63 8.95
C ASP A 431 17.36 -16.69 9.62
N SER A 432 18.36 -17.23 8.93
CA SER A 432 19.75 -17.32 9.46
C SER A 432 20.41 -15.95 9.59
N LEU A 433 20.09 -15.01 8.72
CA LEU A 433 20.70 -13.69 8.64
C LEU A 433 19.86 -12.56 9.25
N ALA A 434 18.57 -12.80 9.52
CA ALA A 434 17.60 -11.77 9.91
C ALA A 434 18.07 -10.90 11.09
N ARG A 435 18.59 -11.53 12.17
CA ARG A 435 19.06 -10.81 13.36
C ARG A 435 20.26 -9.93 13.04
N GLN A 436 21.20 -10.44 12.26
CA GLN A 436 22.43 -9.71 11.90
C GLN A 436 22.11 -8.57 10.94
N MET A 437 21.23 -8.79 9.96
CA MET A 437 20.76 -7.76 9.02
C MET A 437 20.02 -6.64 9.73
N GLN A 438 19.18 -6.98 10.71
CA GLN A 438 18.49 -5.99 11.54
C GLN A 438 19.47 -5.19 12.39
N GLN A 439 20.43 -5.84 13.04
CA GLN A 439 21.39 -5.18 13.94
C GLN A 439 22.40 -4.32 13.18
N ALA A 440 22.93 -4.81 12.06
CA ALA A 440 23.97 -4.11 11.31
C ALA A 440 23.42 -3.04 10.37
N TYR A 441 22.29 -3.31 9.70
CA TYR A 441 21.79 -2.49 8.59
C TYR A 441 20.36 -1.99 8.76
N GLY A 442 19.65 -2.40 9.81
CA GLY A 442 18.25 -2.03 10.03
C GLY A 442 17.24 -2.76 9.12
N ILE A 443 17.68 -3.80 8.38
CA ILE A 443 16.78 -4.56 7.48
C ILE A 443 16.04 -5.62 8.30
N GLY A 444 14.75 -5.38 8.53
CA GLY A 444 13.90 -6.27 9.34
C GLY A 444 13.55 -7.58 8.64
N ALA A 445 13.31 -8.62 9.44
CA ALA A 445 12.94 -9.95 8.93
C ALA A 445 11.73 -9.93 7.98
N ALA A 446 10.77 -9.05 8.22
CA ALA A 446 9.56 -8.95 7.41
C ALA A 446 9.80 -8.46 5.98
N SER A 447 10.82 -7.61 5.75
CA SER A 447 11.22 -7.20 4.40
C SER A 447 12.27 -8.12 3.80
N LEU A 448 13.09 -8.76 4.63
CA LEU A 448 14.19 -9.60 4.19
C LEU A 448 13.72 -10.81 3.40
N LEU A 449 12.70 -11.53 3.89
CA LEU A 449 12.20 -12.72 3.23
C LEU A 449 11.66 -12.47 1.81
N PRO A 450 10.74 -11.53 1.56
CA PRO A 450 10.26 -11.27 0.20
C PRO A 450 11.36 -10.73 -0.72
N LEU A 451 12.29 -9.92 -0.21
CA LEU A 451 13.43 -9.45 -0.99
C LEU A 451 14.36 -10.59 -1.40
N THR A 452 14.71 -11.47 -0.46
CA THR A 452 15.54 -12.65 -0.73
C THR A 452 14.90 -13.53 -1.79
N ALA A 453 13.58 -13.74 -1.72
CA ALA A 453 12.84 -14.52 -2.72
C ALA A 453 12.90 -13.88 -4.11
N MET A 454 12.69 -12.56 -4.22
CA MET A 454 12.78 -11.84 -5.49
C MET A 454 14.19 -11.89 -6.10
N ILE A 455 15.22 -11.80 -5.27
CA ILE A 455 16.63 -11.82 -5.71
C ILE A 455 17.07 -13.23 -6.11
N LEU A 456 16.58 -14.27 -5.44
CA LEU A 456 16.76 -15.67 -5.87
C LEU A 456 16.13 -15.92 -7.24
N GLU A 457 14.92 -15.43 -7.49
CA GLU A 457 14.25 -15.55 -8.79
C GLU A 457 14.98 -14.78 -9.90
N ALA A 458 15.66 -13.70 -9.56
CA ALA A 458 16.54 -12.97 -10.48
C ALA A 458 17.88 -13.70 -10.75
N GLY A 459 18.15 -14.84 -10.09
CA GLY A 459 19.37 -15.63 -10.28
C GLY A 459 20.63 -15.03 -9.65
N LEU A 460 20.49 -14.09 -8.71
CA LEU A 460 21.62 -13.39 -8.07
C LEU A 460 22.13 -14.09 -6.82
N LEU A 461 21.34 -14.98 -6.25
CA LEU A 461 21.75 -15.87 -5.16
C LEU A 461 21.80 -17.31 -5.69
N PRO A 462 22.85 -18.08 -5.35
CA PRO A 462 22.89 -19.49 -5.68
C PRO A 462 21.74 -20.24 -4.96
N ALA A 463 21.05 -21.09 -5.70
CA ALA A 463 19.90 -21.85 -5.20
C ALA A 463 20.30 -23.05 -4.30
N ASP A 464 21.58 -23.28 -4.05
CA ASP A 464 22.08 -24.45 -3.34
C ASP A 464 22.17 -24.21 -1.84
N GLU A 465 21.57 -25.12 -1.06
CA GLU A 465 21.56 -25.07 0.42
C GLU A 465 22.97 -25.02 1.04
N HIS A 466 24.00 -25.54 0.37
CA HIS A 466 25.37 -25.57 0.87
C HIS A 466 26.10 -24.22 0.80
N THR A 467 25.72 -23.33 -0.11
CA THR A 467 26.32 -22.00 -0.26
C THR A 467 25.71 -20.97 0.69
N SER A 468 24.47 -21.16 1.15
CA SER A 468 23.80 -20.24 2.06
C SER A 468 24.41 -20.16 3.48
N HIS A 469 25.10 -21.23 3.93
CA HIS A 469 25.74 -21.28 5.24
C HIS A 469 27.10 -20.56 5.33
N HIS A 470 27.65 -20.09 4.20
CA HIS A 470 28.97 -19.45 4.13
C HIS A 470 28.93 -17.97 3.75
N THR A 471 27.76 -17.41 3.38
CA THR A 471 27.63 -15.99 3.02
C THR A 471 27.68 -15.12 4.29
N SER A 472 28.64 -14.21 4.35
CA SER A 472 28.70 -13.24 5.46
C SER A 472 27.55 -12.24 5.38
N PRO A 473 27.14 -11.62 6.50
CA PRO A 473 26.10 -10.57 6.49
C PRO A 473 26.42 -9.40 5.56
N GLU A 474 27.69 -9.04 5.45
CA GLU A 474 28.16 -7.97 4.57
C GLU A 474 28.04 -8.36 3.09
N GLU A 475 28.46 -9.57 2.74
CA GLU A 475 28.33 -10.10 1.38
C GLU A 475 26.86 -10.21 0.97
N PHE A 476 26.02 -10.70 1.88
CA PHE A 476 24.58 -10.80 1.64
C PHE A 476 23.92 -9.42 1.48
N PHE A 477 24.31 -8.43 2.32
CA PHE A 477 23.87 -7.05 2.17
C PHE A 477 24.22 -6.48 0.79
N ASN A 478 25.45 -6.68 0.34
CA ASN A 478 25.90 -6.21 -0.97
C ASN A 478 25.12 -6.86 -2.12
N ILE A 479 24.82 -8.16 -2.03
CA ILE A 479 23.99 -8.86 -3.00
C ILE A 479 22.56 -8.30 -3.00
N LEU A 480 21.95 -8.10 -1.83
CA LEU A 480 20.61 -7.52 -1.70
C LEU A 480 20.53 -6.13 -2.34
N VAL A 481 21.45 -5.24 -1.99
CA VAL A 481 21.45 -3.86 -2.49
C VAL A 481 21.70 -3.82 -3.99
N SER A 482 22.68 -4.57 -4.48
CA SER A 482 22.95 -4.69 -5.92
C SER A 482 21.74 -5.24 -6.67
N GLY A 483 21.06 -6.24 -6.10
CA GLY A 483 19.82 -6.79 -6.65
C GLY A 483 18.70 -5.74 -6.71
N CYS A 484 18.55 -4.93 -5.66
CA CYS A 484 17.58 -3.83 -5.66
C CYS A 484 17.85 -2.81 -6.77
N ILE A 485 19.12 -2.47 -7.00
CA ILE A 485 19.53 -1.50 -8.02
C ILE A 485 19.37 -2.07 -9.44
N LEU A 486 19.87 -3.27 -9.68
CA LEU A 486 19.99 -3.83 -11.02
C LEU A 486 18.71 -4.50 -11.54
N HIS A 487 17.90 -5.06 -10.64
CA HIS A 487 16.73 -5.88 -11.01
C HIS A 487 15.41 -5.37 -10.47
N LEU A 488 15.42 -4.66 -9.32
CA LEU A 488 14.19 -4.13 -8.70
C LEU A 488 14.00 -2.62 -8.93
N GLU A 489 14.64 -2.04 -9.94
CA GLU A 489 14.46 -0.66 -10.42
C GLU A 489 14.81 0.45 -9.41
N ALA A 490 15.61 0.20 -8.38
CA ALA A 490 16.05 1.27 -7.48
C ALA A 490 17.07 2.18 -8.17
N GLN A 491 16.82 3.48 -8.17
CA GLN A 491 17.69 4.48 -8.81
C GLN A 491 18.25 5.50 -7.83
N THR A 492 17.61 5.70 -6.67
CA THR A 492 17.95 6.73 -5.69
C THR A 492 18.10 6.13 -4.29
N LEU A 493 18.70 6.90 -3.38
CA LEU A 493 18.79 6.53 -1.97
C LEU A 493 17.40 6.34 -1.35
N ALA A 494 16.44 7.20 -1.71
CA ALA A 494 15.06 7.09 -1.27
C ALA A 494 14.40 5.77 -1.71
N ASP A 495 14.69 5.27 -2.92
CA ASP A 495 14.14 4.01 -3.41
C ASP A 495 14.62 2.82 -2.57
N LEU A 496 15.91 2.81 -2.25
CA LEU A 496 16.49 1.77 -1.41
C LEU A 496 15.93 1.82 0.01
N VAL A 497 15.91 3.01 0.63
CA VAL A 497 15.57 3.20 2.04
C VAL A 497 14.06 3.02 2.30
N GLU A 498 13.23 3.62 1.45
CA GLU A 498 11.77 3.70 1.68
C GLU A 498 10.98 2.53 1.05
N ARG A 499 11.44 1.96 -0.08
CA ARG A 499 10.61 1.10 -0.94
C ARG A 499 11.23 -0.23 -1.35
N ARG A 500 12.50 -0.46 -1.02
CA ARG A 500 13.13 -1.78 -1.24
C ARG A 500 13.53 -2.41 0.08
N LEU A 501 14.50 -1.83 0.77
CA LEU A 501 15.03 -2.40 2.02
C LEU A 501 14.16 -2.08 3.24
N MET A 502 13.26 -1.08 3.13
CA MET A 502 12.34 -0.64 4.19
C MET A 502 13.04 -0.14 5.46
N VAL A 503 14.31 0.24 5.37
CA VAL A 503 15.12 0.70 6.52
C VAL A 503 14.68 2.05 7.08
N LEU A 504 13.87 2.83 6.34
CA LEU A 504 13.21 4.03 6.88
C LEU A 504 12.48 3.73 8.18
N TYR A 505 11.91 2.54 8.30
CA TYR A 505 11.07 2.14 9.44
C TYR A 505 11.86 1.51 10.59
N SER A 506 13.18 1.32 10.44
CA SER A 506 14.03 0.86 11.52
C SER A 506 14.20 1.92 12.62
N ASN A 507 14.45 1.48 13.84
CA ASN A 507 14.71 2.37 14.96
C ASN A 507 15.85 1.82 15.83
N PRO A 508 17.03 2.46 15.82
CA PRO A 508 17.38 3.70 15.10
C PRO A 508 17.59 3.51 13.59
N LEU A 509 17.43 4.60 12.81
CA LEU A 509 17.96 4.70 11.46
C LEU A 509 19.35 5.35 11.52
N ARG A 510 20.38 4.63 11.09
CA ARG A 510 21.78 5.05 11.24
C ARG A 510 22.31 5.78 10.00
N ARG A 511 23.11 6.81 10.23
CA ARG A 511 23.80 7.53 9.15
C ARG A 511 24.72 6.62 8.36
N SER A 512 25.48 5.72 9.04
CA SER A 512 26.36 4.76 8.39
C SER A 512 25.62 3.83 7.41
N THR A 513 24.38 3.40 7.73
CA THR A 513 23.57 2.64 6.78
C THR A 513 23.27 3.46 5.53
N LEU A 514 22.90 4.74 5.66
CA LEU A 514 22.64 5.61 4.51
C LEU A 514 23.89 5.81 3.65
N GLN A 515 25.05 5.98 4.27
CA GLN A 515 26.35 6.10 3.57
C GLN A 515 26.71 4.83 2.79
N LEU A 516 26.50 3.65 3.38
CA LEU A 516 26.73 2.37 2.69
C LEU A 516 25.81 2.22 1.47
N LEU A 517 24.52 2.58 1.59
CA LEU A 517 23.56 2.53 0.48
C LEU A 517 23.91 3.53 -0.62
N ALA A 518 24.30 4.75 -0.26
CA ALA A 518 24.74 5.76 -1.22
C ALA A 518 26.02 5.34 -1.96
N ALA A 519 26.98 4.70 -1.24
CA ALA A 519 28.18 4.15 -1.86
C ALA A 519 27.88 3.03 -2.87
N GLN A 520 26.89 2.17 -2.60
CA GLN A 520 26.44 1.15 -3.56
C GLN A 520 25.79 1.77 -4.80
N LEU A 521 25.02 2.85 -4.64
CA LEU A 521 24.47 3.60 -5.79
C LEU A 521 25.58 4.24 -6.62
N ALA A 522 26.62 4.78 -5.96
CA ALA A 522 27.78 5.35 -6.65
C ALA A 522 28.56 4.26 -7.41
N ALA A 523 28.79 3.10 -6.80
CA ALA A 523 29.40 1.96 -7.47
C ALA A 523 28.61 1.47 -8.69
N ALA A 524 27.27 1.60 -8.66
CA ALA A 524 26.38 1.28 -9.78
C ALA A 524 26.25 2.42 -10.81
N GLY A 525 26.96 3.53 -10.66
CA GLY A 525 26.91 4.69 -11.57
C GLY A 525 25.60 5.50 -11.50
N LYS A 526 24.83 5.36 -10.40
CA LYS A 526 23.57 6.09 -10.17
C LYS A 526 23.78 7.40 -9.39
N LEU A 527 24.95 7.59 -8.79
CA LEU A 527 25.34 8.75 -8.01
C LEU A 527 26.84 9.01 -8.27
N PRO A 528 27.30 10.26 -8.45
CA PRO A 528 28.72 10.57 -8.46
C PRO A 528 29.37 10.23 -7.10
N GLN A 529 30.61 9.73 -7.12
CA GLN A 529 31.32 9.33 -5.91
C GLN A 529 31.53 10.51 -4.94
N GLU A 530 31.75 11.69 -5.49
CA GLU A 530 31.93 12.95 -4.75
C GLU A 530 30.65 13.44 -4.07
N ASP A 531 29.48 12.97 -4.51
CA ASP A 531 28.19 13.44 -4.01
C ASP A 531 27.60 12.56 -2.88
N ILE A 532 28.28 11.51 -2.46
CA ILE A 532 27.76 10.56 -1.44
C ILE A 532 27.34 11.30 -0.16
N GLU A 533 28.23 12.10 0.43
CA GLU A 533 27.93 12.80 1.69
C GLU A 533 26.84 13.85 1.51
N SER A 534 26.88 14.62 0.43
CA SER A 534 25.83 15.62 0.13
C SER A 534 24.46 14.99 -0.10
N GLU A 535 24.40 13.82 -0.73
CA GLU A 535 23.16 13.06 -0.92
C GLU A 535 22.63 12.53 0.43
N VAL A 536 23.48 11.99 1.29
CA VAL A 536 23.09 11.54 2.64
C VAL A 536 22.55 12.70 3.46
N ASP A 537 23.22 13.86 3.44
CA ASP A 537 22.74 15.07 4.16
C ASP A 537 21.41 15.56 3.63
N ARG A 538 21.28 15.67 2.31
CA ARG A 538 20.03 16.08 1.64
C ARG A 538 18.89 15.14 1.98
N TYR A 539 19.15 13.83 1.93
CA TYR A 539 18.14 12.83 2.22
C TYR A 539 17.76 12.81 3.71
N THR A 540 18.73 12.98 4.62
CA THR A 540 18.47 13.12 6.06
C THR A 540 17.52 14.29 6.35
N GLN A 541 17.74 15.45 5.72
CA GLN A 541 16.84 16.60 5.85
C GLN A 541 15.45 16.29 5.29
N THR A 542 15.38 15.61 4.15
CA THR A 542 14.12 15.24 3.50
C THR A 542 13.27 14.32 4.38
N ILE A 543 13.86 13.26 4.96
CA ILE A 543 13.10 12.34 5.82
C ILE A 543 12.70 13.00 7.15
N HIS A 544 13.52 13.90 7.69
CA HIS A 544 13.13 14.66 8.87
C HIS A 544 11.92 15.55 8.58
N ALA A 545 11.96 16.32 7.50
CA ALA A 545 10.87 17.20 7.11
C ALA A 545 9.56 16.46 6.78
N ARG A 546 9.66 15.31 6.11
CA ARG A 546 8.49 14.57 5.62
C ARG A 546 7.91 13.59 6.64
N PHE A 547 8.76 12.94 7.42
CA PHE A 547 8.39 11.84 8.29
C PHE A 547 8.64 12.12 9.78
N GLY A 548 9.23 13.27 10.14
CA GLY A 548 9.66 13.57 11.51
C GLY A 548 10.74 12.60 12.02
N LYS A 549 11.36 11.81 11.11
CA LYS A 549 12.33 10.77 11.45
C LYS A 549 13.70 11.38 11.69
N THR A 550 14.32 11.00 12.81
CA THR A 550 15.71 11.37 13.13
C THR A 550 16.66 10.26 12.68
N VAL A 551 17.77 10.65 12.07
CA VAL A 551 18.90 9.78 11.76
C VAL A 551 19.90 9.88 12.90
N SER A 552 20.32 8.75 13.46
CA SER A 552 21.34 8.72 14.52
C SER A 552 22.74 8.76 13.92
N ASP A 553 23.61 9.55 14.51
CA ASP A 553 25.07 9.34 14.37
C ASP A 553 25.40 8.11 15.21
N ASP A 554 25.96 7.09 14.66
CA ASP A 554 26.15 5.70 15.18
C ASP A 554 26.44 5.54 16.64
#